data_c0b4ac2e5f97c133471ec47a6935785c
#
_entry.id   c0b4ac2e5f97c133471ec47a6935785c
#
_cell.length_a   1.000
_cell.length_b   1.000
_cell.length_c   1.000
_cell.angle_alpha   90.00
_cell.angle_beta   90.00
_cell.angle_gamma   90.00
#
_symmetry.space_group_name_H-M   'P 1'
#
loop_
_entity.id
_entity.type
_entity.pdbx_description
1 polymer ?
#
loop_
_entity_poly.entity_id
_entity_poly.type
_entity_poly.pdbx_seq_one_letter_code
_entity_poly.pdbx_strand_id
1 'polypeptide(L)'
;MKPRHLILSSALLSALLLTACSPSNTEPAAKPAKAQDAMAQKNGYTADFEKQYVAQCLTEQTSVNVDTKVYCLCMGSFVVRDTQASEFMPVWRAHLAGKANAEQTAQLAKWAETAKKQRGCRIEKF
;
A
#
# COMPACT_ATOMS: atom_id res chain seq x y z
N MET A 1 17.15 -79.77 -1.50
CA MET A 1 17.44 -79.38 -2.87
C MET A 1 16.66 -78.16 -3.23
N LYS A 2 17.36 -77.09 -3.38
CA LYS A 2 17.14 -76.04 -4.39
C LYS A 2 15.85 -75.28 -4.43
N PRO A 3 15.96 -74.16 -5.03
CA PRO A 3 16.65 -72.90 -4.73
C PRO A 3 15.67 -71.70 -4.75
N ARG A 4 16.12 -70.61 -4.21
CA ARG A 4 16.33 -69.36 -4.92
C ARG A 4 15.14 -68.74 -5.58
N HIS A 5 14.88 -67.62 -5.22
CA HIS A 5 15.13 -66.50 -6.10
C HIS A 5 15.05 -65.22 -5.34
N LEU A 6 16.15 -64.67 -5.26
CA LEU A 6 16.39 -63.24 -5.30
C LEU A 6 15.52 -62.54 -6.30
N ILE A 7 14.72 -61.66 -5.84
CA ILE A 7 14.25 -60.59 -6.69
C ILE A 7 14.63 -59.32 -5.99
N LEU A 8 15.65 -58.76 -6.51
CA LEU A 8 15.94 -57.37 -6.35
C LEU A 8 14.80 -56.56 -6.91
N SER A 9 14.05 -56.02 -6.06
CA SER A 9 13.17 -54.93 -6.45
C SER A 9 13.94 -53.65 -6.24
N SER A 10 14.50 -53.19 -7.29
CA SER A 10 14.99 -51.84 -7.43
C SER A 10 13.83 -50.89 -7.17
N ALA A 11 13.80 -50.40 -6.00
CA ALA A 11 13.00 -49.22 -5.70
C ALA A 11 13.60 -48.06 -6.47
N LEU A 12 13.07 -47.84 -7.60
CA LEU A 12 13.20 -46.58 -8.30
C LEU A 12 12.59 -45.51 -7.40
N LEU A 13 13.43 -44.91 -6.62
CA LEU A 13 13.16 -43.59 -6.11
C LEU A 13 13.07 -42.67 -7.31
N SER A 14 11.91 -42.59 -7.85
CA SER A 14 11.54 -41.41 -8.58
C SER A 14 11.49 -40.28 -7.61
N ALA A 15 12.62 -39.70 -7.42
CA ALA A 15 12.68 -38.37 -6.83
C ALA A 15 11.84 -37.46 -7.72
N LEU A 16 10.64 -37.33 -7.35
CA LEU A 16 9.82 -36.24 -7.81
C LEU A 16 10.48 -34.97 -7.30
N LEU A 17 11.34 -34.52 -8.09
CA LEU A 17 11.70 -33.13 -8.14
C LEU A 17 10.47 -32.39 -8.57
N LEU A 18 9.57 -32.33 -7.67
CA LEU A 18 8.62 -31.26 -7.64
C LEU A 18 9.42 -30.04 -7.24
N THR A 19 10.19 -29.64 -8.16
CA THR A 19 10.66 -28.29 -8.17
C THR A 19 9.42 -27.46 -8.08
N ALA A 20 9.20 -27.02 -6.91
CA ALA A 20 8.34 -25.91 -6.65
C ALA A 20 8.86 -24.73 -7.44
N CYS A 21 8.64 -24.75 -8.71
CA CYS A 21 8.94 -23.65 -9.61
C CYS A 21 7.89 -22.59 -9.50
N SER A 22 7.09 -22.66 -8.47
CA SER A 22 5.91 -21.91 -8.66
C SER A 22 5.93 -20.53 -8.15
N PRO A 23 6.16 -20.08 -7.02
CA PRO A 23 5.62 -18.78 -6.64
C PRO A 23 6.54 -17.60 -6.89
N SER A 24 7.63 -17.78 -7.56
CA SER A 24 8.57 -16.70 -7.83
C SER A 24 8.03 -15.57 -8.71
N ASN A 25 6.94 -15.81 -9.40
CA ASN A 25 6.35 -14.82 -10.31
C ASN A 25 5.47 -13.78 -9.62
N THR A 26 5.14 -13.97 -8.35
CA THR A 26 4.35 -13.00 -7.58
C THR A 26 5.22 -12.04 -6.76
N GLU A 27 6.48 -12.34 -6.59
CA GLU A 27 7.41 -11.59 -5.78
C GLU A 27 7.72 -10.16 -6.28
N PRO A 28 7.88 -9.92 -7.60
CA PRO A 28 8.15 -8.57 -8.08
C PRO A 28 7.02 -7.57 -7.80
N ALA A 29 5.77 -8.03 -7.77
CA ALA A 29 4.62 -7.17 -7.48
C ALA A 29 4.46 -6.88 -5.98
N ALA A 30 4.98 -7.73 -5.10
CA ALA A 30 4.90 -7.56 -3.65
C ALA A 30 5.99 -6.62 -3.09
N LYS A 31 7.13 -6.48 -3.76
CA LYS A 31 8.23 -5.61 -3.31
C LYS A 31 7.86 -4.13 -3.19
N PRO A 32 7.22 -3.49 -4.17
CA PRO A 32 6.82 -2.09 -4.03
C PRO A 32 5.84 -1.86 -2.87
N ALA A 33 4.87 -2.75 -2.69
CA ALA A 33 3.90 -2.64 -1.60
C ALA A 33 4.57 -2.75 -0.23
N LYS A 34 5.48 -3.70 -0.03
CA LYS A 34 6.25 -3.85 1.23
C LYS A 34 7.12 -2.64 1.54
N ALA A 35 7.72 -2.02 0.52
CA ALA A 35 8.51 -0.81 0.71
C ALA A 35 7.66 0.40 1.12
N GLN A 36 6.45 0.51 0.57
CA GLN A 36 5.48 1.54 0.95
C GLN A 36 5.00 1.36 2.39
N ASP A 37 4.65 0.13 2.77
CA ASP A 37 4.24 -0.20 4.14
C ASP A 37 5.36 0.11 5.15
N ALA A 38 6.60 -0.22 4.84
CA ALA A 38 7.74 0.09 5.68
C ALA A 38 7.94 1.60 5.88
N MET A 39 7.73 2.41 4.84
CA MET A 39 7.85 3.87 4.94
C MET A 39 6.70 4.46 5.76
N ALA A 40 5.47 3.99 5.56
CA ALA A 40 4.33 4.41 6.36
C ALA A 40 4.55 4.12 7.85
N GLN A 41 5.01 2.92 8.19
CA GLN A 41 5.32 2.53 9.55
C GLN A 41 6.45 3.37 10.17
N LYS A 42 7.49 3.69 9.40
CA LYS A 42 8.57 4.57 9.85
C LYS A 42 8.06 5.95 10.25
N ASN A 43 7.05 6.46 9.55
CA ASN A 43 6.42 7.74 9.83
C ASN A 43 5.29 7.64 10.87
N GLY A 44 5.09 6.48 11.49
CA GLY A 44 4.12 6.25 12.57
C GLY A 44 2.71 5.90 12.11
N TYR A 45 2.50 5.63 10.83
CA TYR A 45 1.20 5.20 10.30
C TYR A 45 1.02 3.68 10.41
N THR A 46 -0.23 3.23 10.54
CA THR A 46 -0.57 1.81 10.41
C THR A 46 -0.47 1.37 8.95
N ALA A 47 -0.28 0.07 8.72
CA ALA A 47 -0.08 -0.48 7.38
C ALA A 47 -1.27 -0.22 6.42
N ASP A 48 -2.47 -0.08 6.94
CA ASP A 48 -3.70 0.14 6.17
C ASP A 48 -4.15 1.62 6.12
N PHE A 49 -3.40 2.53 6.76
CA PHE A 49 -3.80 3.93 6.84
C PHE A 49 -3.92 4.61 5.48
N GLU A 50 -3.00 4.36 4.56
CA GLU A 50 -3.06 4.92 3.20
C GLU A 50 -4.38 4.56 2.52
N LYS A 51 -4.80 3.30 2.63
CA LYS A 51 -6.07 2.82 2.09
C LYS A 51 -7.27 3.52 2.72
N GLN A 52 -7.25 3.69 4.04
CA GLN A 52 -8.30 4.42 4.76
C GLN A 52 -8.37 5.88 4.32
N TYR A 53 -7.23 6.54 4.20
CA TYR A 53 -7.15 7.92 3.72
C TYR A 53 -7.71 8.07 2.31
N VAL A 54 -7.32 7.18 1.39
CA VAL A 54 -7.82 7.20 0.00
C VAL A 54 -9.33 7.01 -0.05
N ALA A 55 -9.87 6.07 0.72
CA ALA A 55 -11.30 5.85 0.80
C ALA A 55 -12.04 7.11 1.30
N GLN A 56 -11.54 7.76 2.34
CA GLN A 56 -12.11 8.99 2.86
C GLN A 56 -11.99 10.15 1.85
N CYS A 57 -10.84 10.31 1.24
CA CYS A 57 -10.61 11.32 0.20
C CYS A 57 -11.64 11.20 -0.93
N LEU A 58 -11.95 9.98 -1.36
CA LEU A 58 -12.95 9.74 -2.41
C LEU A 58 -14.38 10.12 -1.97
N THR A 59 -14.72 9.98 -0.70
CA THR A 59 -16.04 10.41 -0.21
C THR A 59 -16.21 11.93 -0.23
N GLU A 60 -15.12 12.68 -0.15
CA GLU A 60 -15.12 14.14 -0.17
C GLU A 60 -15.15 14.73 -1.58
N GLN A 61 -14.98 13.90 -2.60
CA GLN A 61 -15.03 14.37 -3.99
C GLN A 61 -16.47 14.55 -4.45
N THR A 62 -16.72 15.61 -5.22
CA THR A 62 -18.03 15.87 -5.82
C THR A 62 -18.40 14.86 -6.92
N SER A 63 -17.39 14.25 -7.54
CA SER A 63 -17.55 13.16 -8.49
C SER A 63 -16.39 12.17 -8.35
N VAL A 64 -16.69 10.88 -8.47
CA VAL A 64 -15.66 9.82 -8.44
C VAL A 64 -15.41 9.38 -9.88
N ASN A 65 -14.28 9.81 -10.41
CA ASN A 65 -13.78 9.45 -11.74
C ASN A 65 -12.31 9.05 -11.67
N VAL A 66 -11.68 8.81 -12.81
CA VAL A 66 -10.27 8.39 -12.86
C VAL A 66 -9.36 9.46 -12.24
N ASP A 67 -9.60 10.72 -12.53
CA ASP A 67 -8.74 11.83 -12.07
C ASP A 67 -8.82 12.02 -10.55
N THR A 68 -10.00 11.94 -9.96
CA THR A 68 -10.19 12.01 -8.51
C THR A 68 -9.60 10.79 -7.81
N LYS A 69 -9.66 9.60 -8.41
CA LYS A 69 -9.00 8.40 -7.88
C LYS A 69 -7.48 8.55 -7.89
N VAL A 70 -6.91 9.00 -8.99
CA VAL A 70 -5.46 9.26 -9.11
C VAL A 70 -5.02 10.32 -8.11
N TYR A 71 -5.78 11.39 -7.97
CA TYR A 71 -5.52 12.43 -6.98
C TYR A 71 -5.52 11.88 -5.55
N CYS A 72 -6.55 11.14 -5.14
CA CYS A 72 -6.65 10.57 -3.80
C CYS A 72 -5.53 9.55 -3.51
N LEU A 73 -5.16 8.73 -4.50
CA LEU A 73 -4.02 7.82 -4.39
C LEU A 73 -2.69 8.58 -4.23
N CYS A 74 -2.49 9.62 -4.99
CA CYS A 74 -1.32 10.49 -4.89
C CYS A 74 -1.24 11.15 -3.51
N MET A 75 -2.34 11.70 -3.02
CA MET A 75 -2.42 12.33 -1.70
C MET A 75 -2.19 11.32 -0.57
N GLY A 76 -2.78 10.13 -0.66
CA GLY A 76 -2.55 9.06 0.32
C GLY A 76 -1.09 8.67 0.41
N SER A 77 -0.43 8.47 -0.73
CA SER A 77 0.99 8.19 -0.80
C SER A 77 1.85 9.33 -0.24
N PHE A 78 1.50 10.58 -0.54
CA PHE A 78 2.18 11.75 0.03
C PHE A 78 2.07 11.77 1.55
N VAL A 79 0.88 11.59 2.10
CA VAL A 79 0.65 11.64 3.54
C VAL A 79 1.53 10.62 4.26
N VAL A 80 1.48 9.34 3.88
CA VAL A 80 2.22 8.30 4.60
C VAL A 80 3.74 8.38 4.42
N ARG A 81 4.23 9.02 3.38
CA ARG A 81 5.66 9.10 3.05
C ARG A 81 6.32 10.39 3.47
N ASP A 82 5.60 11.50 3.39
CA ASP A 82 6.20 12.84 3.52
C ASP A 82 5.70 13.62 4.74
N THR A 83 4.80 13.02 5.53
CA THR A 83 4.36 13.60 6.81
C THR A 83 4.57 12.63 7.96
N GLN A 84 4.52 13.14 9.18
CA GLN A 84 4.55 12.33 10.40
C GLN A 84 3.13 12.12 10.93
N ALA A 85 2.80 10.89 11.32
CA ALA A 85 1.47 10.59 11.86
C ALA A 85 1.15 11.41 13.12
N SER A 86 2.16 11.68 13.95
CA SER A 86 2.00 12.51 15.15
C SER A 86 1.52 13.95 14.85
N GLU A 87 1.87 14.48 13.69
CA GLU A 87 1.47 15.81 13.25
C GLU A 87 0.18 15.78 12.43
N PHE A 88 0.09 14.84 11.51
CA PHE A 88 -1.02 14.75 10.57
C PHE A 88 -2.32 14.23 11.21
N MET A 89 -2.25 13.17 12.00
CA MET A 89 -3.43 12.49 12.53
C MET A 89 -4.34 13.37 13.40
N PRO A 90 -3.84 14.22 14.30
CA PRO A 90 -4.71 15.11 15.08
C PRO A 90 -5.50 16.07 14.19
N VAL A 91 -4.85 16.62 13.16
CA VAL A 91 -5.48 17.57 12.22
C VAL A 91 -6.51 16.86 11.35
N TRP A 92 -6.17 15.71 10.83
CA TRP A 92 -7.06 14.91 10.00
C TRP A 92 -8.30 14.42 10.76
N ARG A 93 -8.13 13.97 12.01
CA ARG A 93 -9.25 13.58 12.88
C ARG A 93 -10.18 14.76 13.18
N ALA A 94 -9.63 15.94 13.43
CA ALA A 94 -10.42 17.14 13.63
C ALA A 94 -11.22 17.50 12.37
N HIS A 95 -10.60 17.38 11.21
CA HIS A 95 -11.27 17.58 9.92
C HIS A 95 -12.44 16.60 9.72
N LEU A 96 -12.22 15.30 9.94
CA LEU A 96 -13.27 14.28 9.81
C LEU A 96 -14.44 14.49 10.79
N ALA A 97 -14.15 15.00 11.96
CA ALA A 97 -15.17 15.32 12.96
C ALA A 97 -15.90 16.66 12.69
N GLY A 98 -15.52 17.40 11.65
CA GLY A 98 -16.04 18.73 11.37
C GLY A 98 -15.65 19.77 12.42
N LYS A 99 -14.55 19.53 13.16
CA LYS A 99 -14.07 20.35 14.28
C LYS A 99 -12.72 21.00 14.03
N ALA A 100 -12.20 20.93 12.80
CA ALA A 100 -10.95 21.59 12.47
C ALA A 100 -11.08 23.11 12.62
N ASN A 101 -10.15 23.70 13.35
CA ASN A 101 -10.05 25.16 13.47
C ASN A 101 -9.36 25.76 12.23
N ALA A 102 -9.26 27.11 12.19
CA ALA A 102 -8.66 27.82 11.06
C ALA A 102 -7.20 27.43 10.81
N GLU A 103 -6.41 27.21 11.87
CA GLU A 103 -5.01 26.80 11.76
C GLU A 103 -4.89 25.38 11.18
N GLN A 104 -5.69 24.44 11.67
CA GLN A 104 -5.72 23.07 11.18
C GLN A 104 -6.17 23.01 9.72
N THR A 105 -7.17 23.80 9.36
CA THR A 105 -7.63 23.91 7.96
C THR A 105 -6.53 24.47 7.07
N ALA A 106 -5.83 25.49 7.51
CA ALA A 106 -4.68 26.05 6.79
C ALA A 106 -3.53 25.03 6.66
N GLN A 107 -3.31 24.21 7.68
CA GLN A 107 -2.28 23.16 7.65
C GLN A 107 -2.63 22.06 6.62
N LEU A 108 -3.88 21.65 6.52
CA LEU A 108 -4.32 20.71 5.48
C LEU A 108 -4.11 21.28 4.08
N ALA A 109 -4.47 22.56 3.88
CA ALA A 109 -4.23 23.24 2.61
C ALA A 109 -2.73 23.33 2.27
N LYS A 110 -1.88 23.58 3.25
CA LYS A 110 -0.42 23.62 3.08
C LYS A 110 0.13 22.26 2.66
N TRP A 111 -0.33 21.16 3.26
CA TRP A 111 0.07 19.82 2.85
C TRP A 111 -0.39 19.50 1.42
N ALA A 112 -1.61 19.88 1.06
CA ALA A 112 -2.12 19.70 -0.30
C ALA A 112 -1.28 20.47 -1.34
N GLU A 113 -0.91 21.72 -1.06
CA GLU A 113 -0.02 22.49 -1.92
C GLU A 113 1.39 21.90 -1.99
N THR A 114 1.89 21.36 -0.89
CA THR A 114 3.19 20.67 -0.87
C THR A 114 3.15 19.40 -1.73
N ALA A 115 2.10 18.60 -1.59
CA ALA A 115 1.89 17.40 -2.40
C ALA A 115 1.80 17.73 -3.90
N LYS A 116 1.09 18.80 -4.24
CA LYS A 116 0.99 19.29 -5.60
C LYS A 116 2.36 19.69 -6.18
N LYS A 117 3.16 20.41 -5.42
CA LYS A 117 4.48 20.88 -5.85
C LYS A 117 5.50 19.76 -5.94
N GLN A 118 5.53 18.87 -4.95
CA GLN A 118 6.57 17.84 -4.84
C GLN A 118 6.23 16.56 -5.62
N ARG A 119 4.95 16.22 -5.74
CA ARG A 119 4.49 14.97 -6.35
C ARG A 119 3.50 15.14 -7.49
N GLY A 120 3.11 16.35 -7.80
CA GLY A 120 2.13 16.61 -8.86
C GLY A 120 0.72 16.15 -8.51
N CYS A 121 0.39 16.00 -7.21
CA CYS A 121 -0.96 15.63 -6.78
C CYS A 121 -1.94 16.75 -7.08
N ARG A 122 -2.65 16.64 -8.18
CA ARG A 122 -3.65 17.62 -8.62
C ARG A 122 -4.78 16.93 -9.38
N ILE A 123 -5.95 17.51 -9.34
CA ILE A 123 -7.03 17.14 -10.24
C ILE A 123 -6.84 17.95 -11.52
N GLU A 124 -6.56 17.29 -12.61
CA GLU A 124 -6.50 17.94 -13.91
C GLU A 124 -7.92 18.20 -14.38
N LYS A 125 -8.24 19.47 -14.59
CA LYS A 125 -9.48 19.86 -15.24
C LYS A 125 -9.19 19.93 -16.74
N PHE A 126 -9.70 18.98 -17.46
CA PHE A 126 -9.72 19.04 -18.91
C PHE A 126 -10.95 19.77 -19.41
#